data_1f3d4044deb4c123ebbdc2879e74c861
#
_entry.id   1f3d4044deb4c123ebbdc2879e74c861
#
_cell.length_a   1.000
_cell.length_b   1.000
_cell.length_c   1.000
_cell.angle_alpha   90.00
_cell.angle_beta   90.00
_cell.angle_gamma   90.00
#
_symmetry.space_group_name_H-M   'P 1'
#
loop_
_entity.id
_entity.type
_entity.pdbx_description
1 polymer ?
#
loop_
_entity_poly.entity_id
_entity_poly.type
_entity_poly.pdbx_seq_one_letter_code
_entity_poly.pdbx_strand_id
1 'polypeptide(L)'
;MLAGELRVGETLRNLDGDVRIESIEQLGSEERAYNLEIHGEHVFCVASSGVLVHNSSGAEGTVSGPGKFNVGPYNEMKGAVSGLDAHHAGQSAAMKKVVAGYDHNTAPAILVPKVGHTIKGPNGIVSRSTKGIENARDILARDINELRRVYPDIPNARLQELIKMNKFMYPEMTK
;
A
#
# COMPACT_ATOMS: atom_id res chain seq x y z
N MET A 1 2.80 -7.11 10.79
CA MET A 1 3.03 -7.34 12.24
C MET A 1 3.83 -6.18 12.76
N LEU A 2 3.39 -5.55 13.82
CA LEU A 2 4.07 -4.42 14.46
C LEU A 2 5.12 -4.96 15.43
N ALA A 3 6.21 -4.21 15.63
CA ALA A 3 7.27 -4.62 16.58
C ALA A 3 6.74 -4.90 18.00
N GLY A 4 5.73 -4.16 18.44
CA GLY A 4 5.08 -4.38 19.75
C GLY A 4 4.18 -5.62 19.85
N GLU A 5 3.92 -6.30 18.74
CA GLU A 5 3.10 -7.53 18.70
C GLU A 5 3.95 -8.80 18.67
N LEU A 6 5.27 -8.66 18.54
CA LEU A 6 6.21 -9.78 18.46
C LEU A 6 6.19 -10.60 19.75
N ARG A 7 6.27 -11.91 19.62
CA ARG A 7 6.30 -12.87 20.74
C ARG A 7 7.51 -13.79 20.66
N VAL A 8 8.03 -14.16 21.80
CA VAL A 8 9.07 -15.21 21.89
C VAL A 8 8.57 -16.48 21.24
N GLY A 9 9.40 -17.09 20.39
CA GLY A 9 9.09 -18.29 19.63
C GLY A 9 8.55 -18.04 18.22
N GLU A 10 8.16 -16.80 17.88
CA GLU A 10 7.80 -16.45 16.51
C GLU A 10 9.03 -16.39 15.58
N THR A 11 8.77 -16.50 14.29
CA THR A 11 9.80 -16.54 13.25
C THR A 11 9.76 -15.27 12.43
N LEU A 12 10.92 -14.64 12.27
CA LEU A 12 11.12 -13.47 11.41
C LEU A 12 11.90 -13.87 10.15
N ARG A 13 11.57 -13.28 9.03
CA ARG A 13 12.30 -13.50 7.79
C ARG A 13 13.59 -12.67 7.75
N ASN A 14 14.70 -13.28 7.33
CA ASN A 14 15.94 -12.61 7.02
C ASN A 14 16.41 -12.94 5.59
N LEU A 15 17.59 -12.46 5.18
CA LEU A 15 18.14 -12.69 3.85
C LEU A 15 18.52 -14.16 3.60
N ASP A 16 18.87 -14.90 4.65
CA ASP A 16 19.37 -16.26 4.58
C ASP A 16 18.29 -17.32 4.93
N GLY A 17 17.06 -16.87 5.25
CA GLY A 17 15.95 -17.76 5.63
C GLY A 17 15.10 -17.18 6.76
N ASP A 18 14.77 -17.99 7.74
CA ASP A 18 13.93 -17.60 8.87
C ASP A 18 14.73 -17.67 10.18
N VAL A 19 14.59 -16.66 11.04
CA VAL A 19 15.18 -16.59 12.39
C VAL A 19 14.08 -16.60 13.44
N ARG A 20 14.27 -17.36 14.50
CA ARG A 20 13.32 -17.46 15.61
C ARG A 20 13.65 -16.43 16.69
N ILE A 21 12.62 -15.79 17.26
CA ILE A 21 12.77 -14.91 18.41
C ILE A 21 13.01 -15.74 19.66
N GLU A 22 14.18 -15.62 20.26
CA GLU A 22 14.55 -16.35 21.47
C GLU A 22 14.16 -15.60 22.75
N SER A 23 14.31 -14.27 22.73
CA SER A 23 13.95 -13.41 23.87
C SER A 23 13.50 -12.02 23.39
N ILE A 24 12.68 -11.38 24.20
CA ILE A 24 12.26 -9.98 24.02
C ILE A 24 12.50 -9.28 25.36
N GLU A 25 13.35 -8.28 25.35
CA GLU A 25 13.59 -7.41 26.51
C GLU A 25 12.95 -6.05 26.29
N GLN A 26 12.17 -5.59 27.27
CA GLN A 26 11.62 -4.26 27.25
C GLN A 26 12.57 -3.33 28.02
N LEU A 27 13.24 -2.44 27.27
CA LEU A 27 14.11 -1.43 27.86
C LEU A 27 13.24 -0.39 28.59
N GLY A 28 13.53 -0.17 29.87
CA GLY A 28 12.75 0.72 30.75
C GLY A 28 12.98 2.23 30.54
N SER A 29 13.69 2.64 29.49
CA SER A 29 13.95 4.03 29.13
C SER A 29 13.29 4.38 27.79
N GLU A 30 12.68 5.55 27.71
CA GLU A 30 12.26 6.15 26.44
C GLU A 30 13.53 6.56 25.66
N GLU A 31 13.95 5.73 24.71
CA GLU A 31 15.01 6.10 23.79
C GLU A 31 14.41 6.68 22.51
N ARG A 32 15.09 7.69 21.95
CA ARG A 32 14.68 8.23 20.64
C ARG A 32 14.90 7.19 19.56
N ALA A 33 13.80 6.67 19.02
CA ALA A 33 13.84 5.84 17.84
C ALA A 33 13.99 6.73 16.59
N TYR A 34 15.02 6.48 15.78
CA TYR A 34 15.19 7.14 14.49
C TYR A 34 14.55 6.27 13.41
N ASN A 35 13.68 6.89 12.64
CA ASN A 35 13.07 6.24 11.48
C ASN A 35 13.99 6.43 10.29
N LEU A 36 14.45 5.33 9.68
CA LEU A 36 15.22 5.37 8.45
C LEU A 36 14.27 5.52 7.26
N GLU A 37 14.25 6.69 6.65
CA GLU A 37 13.55 6.92 5.40
C GLU A 37 14.46 6.52 4.23
N ILE A 38 14.29 5.29 3.73
CA ILE A 38 15.00 4.80 2.55
C ILE A 38 14.19 5.17 1.31
N HIS A 39 14.78 6.00 0.44
CA HIS A 39 14.14 6.43 -0.78
C HIS A 39 13.97 5.24 -1.74
N GLY A 40 12.74 4.78 -1.92
CA GLY A 40 12.39 3.75 -2.91
C GLY A 40 11.81 2.47 -2.36
N GLU A 41 12.49 1.78 -1.49
CA GLU A 41 12.02 0.54 -0.88
C GLU A 41 12.00 0.73 0.64
N HIS A 42 10.81 0.70 1.24
CA HIS A 42 10.66 0.84 2.69
C HIS A 42 11.05 -0.44 3.45
N VAL A 43 11.79 -1.32 2.79
CA VAL A 43 12.32 -2.57 3.36
C VAL A 43 13.80 -2.40 3.59
N PHE A 44 14.27 -2.70 4.79
CA PHE A 44 15.68 -2.69 5.13
C PHE A 44 16.01 -3.82 6.12
N CYS A 45 17.29 -4.18 6.17
CA CYS A 45 17.75 -5.20 7.10
C CYS A 45 18.22 -4.54 8.39
N VAL A 46 17.81 -5.09 9.52
CA VAL A 46 18.28 -4.67 10.85
C VAL A 46 19.03 -5.80 11.53
N ALA A 47 19.92 -5.42 12.44
CA ALA A 47 20.82 -6.28 13.17
C ALA A 47 21.82 -7.05 12.29
N SER A 48 22.81 -7.67 12.90
CA SER A 48 23.81 -8.50 12.20
C SER A 48 23.20 -9.75 11.56
N SER A 49 22.04 -10.17 12.04
CA SER A 49 21.24 -11.30 11.48
C SER A 49 20.49 -10.94 10.21
N GLY A 50 20.48 -9.68 9.76
CA GLY A 50 19.83 -9.24 8.53
C GLY A 50 18.30 -9.40 8.52
N VAL A 51 17.64 -9.22 9.66
CA VAL A 51 16.16 -9.30 9.74
C VAL A 51 15.53 -8.24 8.85
N LEU A 52 14.65 -8.68 7.96
CA LEU A 52 13.90 -7.80 7.08
C LEU A 52 12.79 -7.07 7.86
N VAL A 53 12.84 -5.76 7.86
CA VAL A 53 11.80 -4.90 8.42
C VAL A 53 11.25 -3.98 7.35
N HIS A 54 9.95 -3.76 7.39
CA HIS A 54 9.26 -2.82 6.53
C HIS A 54 8.88 -1.59 7.34
N ASN A 55 9.40 -0.44 6.93
CA ASN A 55 8.97 0.82 7.48
C ASN A 55 7.74 1.32 6.73
N SER A 56 6.57 1.12 7.28
CA SER A 56 5.40 1.85 6.80
C SER A 56 5.56 3.30 7.23
N SER A 57 5.76 4.23 6.30
CA SER A 57 5.78 5.66 6.55
C SER A 57 4.40 6.13 7.06
N GLY A 58 4.08 5.83 8.31
CA GLY A 58 3.03 6.46 9.07
C GLY A 58 3.61 7.76 9.63
N ALA A 59 3.05 8.91 9.23
CA ALA A 59 3.29 10.16 9.94
C ALA A 59 3.07 9.95 11.43
N GLU A 60 3.97 10.48 12.23
CA GLU A 60 4.01 10.59 13.68
C GLU A 60 2.83 10.00 14.50
N GLY A 61 3.14 8.98 15.29
CA GLY A 61 2.57 8.76 16.61
C GLY A 61 1.07 8.56 16.71
N THR A 62 0.53 7.50 16.08
CA THR A 62 -0.59 6.73 16.62
C THR A 62 -0.64 5.42 15.86
N VAL A 63 -0.79 4.29 16.57
CA VAL A 63 -1.14 2.99 15.99
C VAL A 63 -2.56 3.14 15.45
N SER A 64 -2.68 3.76 14.29
CA SER A 64 -3.95 3.88 13.57
C SER A 64 -3.96 2.73 12.58
N GLY A 65 -4.98 1.90 12.66
CA GLY A 65 -5.35 0.97 11.60
C GLY A 65 -5.41 1.68 10.22
N PRO A 66 -5.74 0.99 9.14
CA PRO A 66 -5.74 1.57 7.81
C PRO A 66 -6.52 2.89 7.79
N GLY A 67 -5.88 3.96 7.37
CA GLY A 67 -6.44 5.31 7.33
C GLY A 67 -6.56 5.85 5.89
N LYS A 68 -7.05 7.09 5.77
CA LYS A 68 -7.19 7.78 4.48
C LYS A 68 -5.87 7.73 3.69
N PHE A 69 -5.94 7.28 2.45
CA PHE A 69 -4.84 7.11 1.49
C PHE A 69 -3.82 6.00 1.83
N ASN A 70 -4.11 5.12 2.78
CA ASN A 70 -3.30 3.92 2.96
C ASN A 70 -3.42 3.00 1.75
N VAL A 71 -2.32 2.34 1.41
CA VAL A 71 -2.20 1.42 0.27
C VAL A 71 -1.98 0.00 0.79
N GLY A 72 -2.59 -0.98 0.14
CA GLY A 72 -2.46 -2.39 0.50
C GLY A 72 -3.31 -3.29 -0.39
N PRO A 73 -3.36 -4.62 -0.12
CA PRO A 73 -4.22 -5.56 -0.83
C PRO A 73 -5.69 -5.20 -0.66
N TYR A 74 -6.47 -5.31 -1.74
CA TYR A 74 -7.87 -4.91 -1.73
C TYR A 74 -8.72 -5.61 -0.65
N ASN A 75 -8.55 -6.92 -0.49
CA ASN A 75 -9.29 -7.70 0.51
C ASN A 75 -9.05 -7.23 1.95
N GLU A 76 -7.87 -6.69 2.26
CA GLU A 76 -7.53 -6.13 3.57
C GLU A 76 -8.05 -4.71 3.75
N MET A 77 -8.14 -3.95 2.64
CA MET A 77 -8.57 -2.56 2.64
C MET A 77 -10.08 -2.39 2.60
N LYS A 78 -10.79 -3.31 1.92
CA LYS A 78 -12.23 -3.23 1.72
C LYS A 78 -13.00 -3.30 3.04
N GLY A 79 -13.70 -2.21 3.38
CA GLY A 79 -14.52 -2.14 4.60
C GLY A 79 -13.72 -1.95 5.89
N ALA A 80 -12.38 -1.82 5.83
CA ALA A 80 -11.52 -1.66 7.00
C ALA A 80 -11.80 -0.35 7.76
N VAL A 81 -12.21 0.71 7.06
CA VAL A 81 -12.46 2.03 7.65
C VAL A 81 -13.81 2.57 7.22
N SER A 82 -14.63 2.97 8.19
CA SER A 82 -15.91 3.61 7.91
C SER A 82 -15.71 4.94 7.16
N GLY A 83 -16.53 5.20 6.14
CA GLY A 83 -16.43 6.41 5.32
C GLY A 83 -15.39 6.37 4.20
N LEU A 84 -14.54 5.34 4.15
CA LEU A 84 -13.59 5.12 3.08
C LEU A 84 -13.99 3.93 2.20
N ASP A 85 -13.58 3.98 0.95
CA ASP A 85 -13.68 2.89 -0.02
C ASP A 85 -12.27 2.46 -0.47
N ALA A 86 -12.09 1.15 -0.68
CA ALA A 86 -10.88 0.64 -1.32
C ALA A 86 -10.99 0.82 -2.84
N HIS A 87 -10.08 1.59 -3.43
CA HIS A 87 -10.02 1.88 -4.85
C HIS A 87 -8.84 1.16 -5.49
N HIS A 88 -9.11 0.26 -6.46
CA HIS A 88 -8.06 -0.35 -7.27
C HIS A 88 -7.44 0.66 -8.22
N ALA A 89 -6.15 0.55 -8.46
CA ALA A 89 -5.52 1.24 -9.59
C ALA A 89 -5.85 0.46 -10.88
N GLY A 90 -6.80 0.96 -11.63
CA GLY A 90 -7.37 0.32 -12.80
C GLY A 90 -8.69 -0.41 -12.50
N GLN A 91 -9.62 -0.35 -13.44
CA GLN A 91 -10.85 -1.13 -13.33
C GLN A 91 -10.54 -2.63 -13.39
N SER A 92 -11.03 -3.39 -12.41
CA SER A 92 -10.82 -4.84 -12.36
C SER A 92 -11.24 -5.55 -13.67
N ALA A 93 -12.36 -5.14 -14.28
CA ALA A 93 -12.81 -5.70 -15.55
C ALA A 93 -11.89 -5.39 -16.74
N ALA A 94 -11.25 -4.22 -16.75
CA ALA A 94 -10.27 -3.85 -17.77
C ALA A 94 -8.93 -4.55 -17.53
N MET A 95 -8.47 -4.57 -16.27
CA MET A 95 -7.21 -5.21 -15.88
C MET A 95 -7.20 -6.70 -16.17
N LYS A 96 -8.29 -7.42 -15.94
CA LYS A 96 -8.45 -8.85 -16.29
C LYS A 96 -8.25 -9.15 -17.78
N LYS A 97 -8.42 -8.16 -18.66
CA LYS A 97 -8.22 -8.34 -20.11
C LYS A 97 -6.78 -8.17 -20.55
N VAL A 98 -6.01 -7.38 -19.81
CA VAL A 98 -4.67 -6.92 -20.23
C VAL A 98 -3.55 -7.39 -19.29
N VAL A 99 -3.89 -8.00 -18.15
CA VAL A 99 -2.95 -8.53 -17.16
C VAL A 99 -3.25 -10.00 -16.92
N ALA A 100 -2.28 -10.85 -17.24
CA ALA A 100 -2.37 -12.28 -16.99
C ALA A 100 -2.39 -12.56 -15.49
N GLY A 101 -3.33 -13.39 -15.02
CA GLY A 101 -3.42 -13.75 -13.60
C GLY A 101 -3.89 -12.62 -12.67
N TYR A 102 -4.50 -11.55 -13.19
CA TYR A 102 -5.03 -10.48 -12.34
C TYR A 102 -6.06 -11.00 -11.35
N ASP A 103 -5.75 -10.90 -10.07
CA ASP A 103 -6.67 -11.23 -8.98
C ASP A 103 -7.20 -9.94 -8.32
N HIS A 104 -8.50 -9.74 -8.44
CA HIS A 104 -9.21 -8.60 -7.85
C HIS A 104 -9.03 -8.50 -6.32
N ASN A 105 -8.94 -9.63 -5.62
CA ASN A 105 -8.91 -9.62 -4.15
C ASN A 105 -7.56 -9.20 -3.60
N THR A 106 -6.48 -9.63 -4.25
CA THR A 106 -5.11 -9.34 -3.82
C THR A 106 -4.49 -8.13 -4.52
N ALA A 107 -5.15 -7.63 -5.58
CA ALA A 107 -4.66 -6.46 -6.32
C ALA A 107 -4.49 -5.24 -5.41
N PRO A 108 -3.43 -4.43 -5.61
CA PRO A 108 -3.19 -3.23 -4.82
C PRO A 108 -4.33 -2.22 -4.92
N ALA A 109 -4.72 -1.70 -3.78
CA ALA A 109 -5.77 -0.70 -3.64
C ALA A 109 -5.33 0.42 -2.70
N ILE A 110 -6.01 1.55 -2.78
CA ILE A 110 -5.81 2.71 -1.91
C ILE A 110 -7.13 3.08 -1.23
N LEU A 111 -7.10 3.41 0.06
CA LEU A 111 -8.27 3.88 0.78
C LEU A 111 -8.56 5.34 0.44
N VAL A 112 -9.72 5.60 -0.15
CA VAL A 112 -10.15 6.94 -0.53
C VAL A 112 -11.50 7.29 0.11
N PRO A 113 -11.81 8.58 0.36
CA PRO A 113 -13.14 8.98 0.80
C PRO A 113 -14.22 8.52 -0.18
N LYS A 114 -15.36 8.10 0.34
CA LYS A 114 -16.54 7.77 -0.49
C LYS A 114 -16.98 8.93 -1.36
N VAL A 115 -16.83 10.16 -0.85
CA VAL A 115 -17.01 11.39 -1.64
C VAL A 115 -15.86 11.51 -2.64
N GLY A 116 -16.20 11.48 -3.91
CA GLY A 116 -15.24 11.41 -5.02
C GLY A 116 -15.05 9.98 -5.58
N HIS A 117 -15.45 8.93 -4.86
CA HIS A 117 -15.36 7.54 -5.33
C HIS A 117 -16.72 6.93 -5.69
N THR A 118 -17.63 6.81 -4.72
CA THR A 118 -19.00 6.29 -4.90
C THR A 118 -20.04 7.39 -4.81
N ILE A 119 -19.72 8.51 -4.16
CA ILE A 119 -20.56 9.69 -4.05
C ILE A 119 -19.86 10.83 -4.80
N LYS A 120 -20.58 11.55 -5.67
CA LYS A 120 -20.00 12.70 -6.40
C LYS A 120 -19.59 13.81 -5.42
N GLY A 121 -18.33 14.23 -5.51
CA GLY A 121 -17.75 15.31 -4.71
C GLY A 121 -17.60 16.63 -5.50
N PRO A 122 -16.99 17.65 -4.87
CA PRO A 122 -16.76 18.96 -5.52
C PRO A 122 -15.85 18.84 -6.74
N ASN A 123 -14.87 17.94 -6.73
CA ASN A 123 -13.98 17.66 -7.86
C ASN A 123 -14.53 16.54 -8.77
N GLY A 124 -15.81 16.20 -8.64
CA GLY A 124 -16.45 15.14 -9.41
C GLY A 124 -16.34 13.78 -8.77
N ILE A 125 -16.21 12.74 -9.60
CA ILE A 125 -16.03 11.35 -9.21
C ILE A 125 -14.89 10.74 -10.02
N VAL A 126 -14.16 9.78 -9.45
CA VAL A 126 -13.11 9.04 -10.18
C VAL A 126 -13.73 8.35 -11.39
N SER A 127 -13.22 8.65 -12.57
CA SER A 127 -13.74 8.07 -13.82
C SER A 127 -13.43 6.58 -13.89
N ARG A 128 -14.41 5.80 -14.33
CA ARG A 128 -14.27 4.38 -14.61
C ARG A 128 -14.07 4.07 -16.09
N SER A 129 -14.04 5.10 -16.96
CA SER A 129 -13.89 4.90 -18.40
C SER A 129 -12.49 4.44 -18.76
N THR A 130 -12.39 3.35 -19.49
CA THR A 130 -11.15 2.84 -20.10
C THR A 130 -11.20 2.91 -21.62
N LYS A 131 -12.10 3.72 -22.18
CA LYS A 131 -12.28 3.88 -23.62
C LYS A 131 -10.98 4.38 -24.26
N GLY A 132 -10.49 3.65 -25.27
CA GLY A 132 -9.28 3.97 -26.00
C GLY A 132 -7.98 3.64 -25.27
N ILE A 133 -8.03 2.88 -24.16
CA ILE A 133 -6.87 2.43 -23.41
C ILE A 133 -6.80 0.90 -23.51
N GLU A 134 -5.71 0.39 -24.07
CA GLU A 134 -5.58 -1.03 -24.44
C GLU A 134 -4.48 -1.76 -23.65
N ASN A 135 -3.68 -1.05 -22.84
CA ASN A 135 -2.59 -1.65 -22.07
C ASN A 135 -2.68 -1.32 -20.58
N ALA A 136 -2.08 -2.16 -19.76
CA ALA A 136 -2.13 -2.08 -18.31
C ALA A 136 -1.46 -0.82 -17.76
N ARG A 137 -0.34 -0.38 -18.35
CA ARG A 137 0.40 0.82 -17.94
C ARG A 137 -0.44 2.08 -18.09
N ASP A 138 -1.13 2.22 -19.22
CA ASP A 138 -1.93 3.42 -19.48
C ASP A 138 -3.22 3.43 -18.64
N ILE A 139 -3.79 2.26 -18.32
CA ILE A 139 -4.89 2.14 -17.37
C ILE A 139 -4.43 2.61 -15.98
N LEU A 140 -3.27 2.15 -15.51
CA LEU A 140 -2.68 2.58 -14.25
C LEU A 140 -2.42 4.10 -14.25
N ALA A 141 -1.76 4.61 -15.29
CA ALA A 141 -1.44 6.05 -15.40
C ALA A 141 -2.70 6.92 -15.38
N ARG A 142 -3.73 6.51 -16.12
CA ARG A 142 -5.02 7.21 -16.13
C ARG A 142 -5.64 7.25 -14.72
N ASP A 143 -5.65 6.13 -14.00
CA ASP A 143 -6.23 6.08 -12.66
C ASP A 143 -5.46 6.93 -11.66
N ILE A 144 -4.14 6.96 -11.72
CA ILE A 144 -3.32 7.86 -10.89
C ILE A 144 -3.67 9.33 -11.16
N ASN A 145 -3.86 9.72 -12.43
CA ASN A 145 -4.27 11.07 -12.79
C ASN A 145 -5.68 11.40 -12.28
N GLU A 146 -6.62 10.46 -12.36
CA GLU A 146 -7.98 10.62 -11.83
C GLU A 146 -7.99 10.76 -10.30
N LEU A 147 -7.19 9.96 -9.58
CA LEU A 147 -7.03 10.09 -8.14
C LEU A 147 -6.53 11.48 -7.76
N ARG A 148 -5.49 12.00 -8.44
CA ARG A 148 -4.98 13.37 -8.22
C ARG A 148 -6.01 14.45 -8.52
N ARG A 149 -6.80 14.28 -9.58
CA ARG A 149 -7.85 15.21 -9.96
C ARG A 149 -8.95 15.29 -8.91
N VAL A 150 -9.38 14.15 -8.41
CA VAL A 150 -10.52 14.07 -7.48
C VAL A 150 -10.08 14.36 -6.04
N TYR A 151 -8.90 13.91 -5.66
CA TYR A 151 -8.33 14.07 -4.32
C TYR A 151 -7.02 14.86 -4.38
N PRO A 152 -7.06 16.20 -4.50
CA PRO A 152 -5.85 17.01 -4.65
C PRO A 152 -4.93 16.98 -3.40
N ASP A 153 -5.46 16.55 -2.27
CA ASP A 153 -4.74 16.36 -1.00
C ASP A 153 -4.07 14.98 -0.84
N ILE A 154 -4.19 14.11 -1.87
CA ILE A 154 -3.53 12.80 -1.82
C ILE A 154 -1.99 12.95 -1.83
N PRO A 155 -1.26 12.39 -0.84
CA PRO A 155 0.19 12.49 -0.82
C PRO A 155 0.84 11.79 -2.02
N ASN A 156 1.83 12.44 -2.64
CA ASN A 156 2.58 11.82 -3.74
C ASN A 156 3.22 10.48 -3.35
N ALA A 157 3.70 10.36 -2.11
CA ALA A 157 4.27 9.12 -1.58
C ALA A 157 3.28 7.94 -1.69
N ARG A 158 2.00 8.16 -1.36
CA ARG A 158 0.95 7.14 -1.44
C ARG A 158 0.63 6.73 -2.88
N LEU A 159 0.61 7.68 -3.81
CA LEU A 159 0.46 7.36 -5.23
C LEU A 159 1.66 6.59 -5.78
N GLN A 160 2.88 6.95 -5.37
CA GLN A 160 4.09 6.23 -5.74
C GLN A 160 4.10 4.80 -5.16
N GLU A 161 3.68 4.63 -3.91
CA GLU A 161 3.52 3.32 -3.29
C GLU A 161 2.53 2.45 -4.07
N LEU A 162 1.35 2.97 -4.40
CA LEU A 162 0.34 2.29 -5.20
C LEU A 162 0.89 1.88 -6.58
N ILE A 163 1.62 2.77 -7.26
CA ILE A 163 2.26 2.49 -8.55
C ILE A 163 3.28 1.35 -8.42
N LYS A 164 4.16 1.42 -7.40
CA LYS A 164 5.20 0.40 -7.18
C LYS A 164 4.60 -0.97 -6.91
N MET A 165 3.62 -1.05 -6.01
CA MET A 165 2.94 -2.31 -5.71
C MET A 165 2.27 -2.92 -6.95
N ASN A 166 1.60 -2.09 -7.77
CA ASN A 166 1.00 -2.56 -9.01
C ASN A 166 2.04 -3.07 -10.01
N LYS A 167 3.13 -2.34 -10.22
CA LYS A 167 4.22 -2.74 -11.13
C LYS A 167 4.97 -3.98 -10.65
N PHE A 168 5.13 -4.13 -9.34
CA PHE A 168 5.76 -5.31 -8.74
C PHE A 168 4.89 -6.56 -8.93
N MET A 169 3.59 -6.43 -8.65
CA MET A 169 2.65 -7.55 -8.75
C MET A 169 2.31 -7.90 -10.21
N TYR A 170 2.28 -6.90 -11.08
CA TYR A 170 1.87 -7.03 -12.49
C TYR A 170 2.91 -6.36 -13.42
N PRO A 171 3.93 -7.09 -13.87
CA PRO A 171 5.00 -6.55 -14.72
C PRO A 171 4.53 -5.91 -16.04
N GLU A 172 3.35 -6.27 -16.53
CA GLU A 172 2.71 -5.65 -17.69
C GLU A 172 2.47 -4.14 -17.52
N MET A 173 2.38 -3.67 -16.28
CA MET A 173 2.22 -2.24 -15.96
C MET A 173 3.53 -1.44 -16.05
N THR A 174 4.65 -2.10 -16.34
CA THR A 174 5.95 -1.44 -16.55
C THR A 174 6.25 -1.11 -18.00
N LYS A 175 5.58 -1.79 -18.92
CA LYS A 175 5.83 -1.74 -20.38
C LYS A 175 5.04 -0.66 -21.07
#